data_e88b611a194645fb8a7b3f4e92c8d0fc
#
_entry.id   e88b611a194645fb8a7b3f4e92c8d0fc
#
_cell.length_a   1.000
_cell.length_b   1.000
_cell.length_c   1.000
_cell.angle_alpha   90.00
_cell.angle_beta   90.00
_cell.angle_gamma   90.00
#
_symmetry.space_group_name_H-M   'P 1'
#
loop_
_entity.id
_entity.type
_entity.pdbx_description
1 polymer ?
#
loop_
_entity_poly.entity_id
_entity_poly.type
_entity_poly.pdbx_seq_one_letter_code
_entity_poly.pdbx_strand_id
1 'polypeptide(L)'
;MPTHRAIAADVHRVPQPFRAFAVRSDEPQHAYDARAPYGQVHLVRLAFADVGSAAGLAAHGRARVRSVAFPDIEHADTTLRDLAAAAPCEPDLAGSIAAALQLTGVLGADLAAYRSTVATRIDYLASCGAGFHNDVSRHWSRCLFWVLALDVDDVEFVMPHAGVQLALATGDLLVFDPSMAHGLCRPHDGGQAVAASFAAGDDCRQVFLTGEMLLTDAQWAALGAPWLPVQAHEQRGALDLMVAEFDARSGAIQGLRSMGNCMKRSTCHVEGAVG
;
A
#
# COMPACT_ATOMS: atom_id res chain seq x y z
N MET A 1 -18.41 -23.97 11.85
CA MET A 1 -17.48 -23.45 10.84
C MET A 1 -17.66 -21.95 10.82
N PRO A 2 -16.63 -21.15 11.11
CA PRO A 2 -16.75 -19.70 11.00
C PRO A 2 -16.97 -19.35 9.52
N THR A 3 -18.09 -18.77 9.21
CA THR A 3 -18.39 -18.27 7.88
C THR A 3 -17.78 -16.88 7.76
N HIS A 4 -16.53 -16.81 7.35
CA HIS A 4 -15.90 -15.55 6.97
C HIS A 4 -16.61 -15.06 5.69
N ARG A 5 -17.32 -13.97 5.81
CA ARG A 5 -18.08 -13.40 4.72
C ARG A 5 -17.36 -12.14 4.22
N ALA A 6 -16.53 -12.28 3.22
CA ALA A 6 -16.17 -11.13 2.39
C ALA A 6 -17.43 -10.69 1.63
N ILE A 7 -17.83 -9.43 1.77
CA ILE A 7 -19.17 -8.99 1.36
C ILE A 7 -19.19 -8.39 -0.04
N ALA A 8 -18.09 -7.79 -0.50
CA ALA A 8 -17.97 -7.23 -1.85
C ALA A 8 -16.49 -7.03 -2.21
N ALA A 9 -16.19 -7.08 -3.50
CA ALA A 9 -14.92 -6.63 -4.05
C ALA A 9 -15.20 -5.58 -5.14
N ASP A 10 -14.77 -4.37 -4.91
CA ASP A 10 -14.81 -3.31 -5.90
C ASP A 10 -13.42 -3.13 -6.50
N VAL A 11 -13.36 -2.99 -7.83
CA VAL A 11 -12.12 -2.77 -8.55
C VAL A 11 -12.15 -1.40 -9.18
N HIS A 12 -11.30 -0.52 -8.68
CA HIS A 12 -11.11 0.82 -9.23
C HIS A 12 -9.98 0.79 -10.25
N ARG A 13 -10.30 1.07 -11.51
CA ARG A 13 -9.31 1.10 -12.59
C ARG A 13 -8.75 2.49 -12.76
N VAL A 14 -7.44 2.56 -12.78
CA VAL A 14 -6.71 3.78 -13.08
C VAL A 14 -6.82 4.09 -14.57
N PRO A 15 -7.32 5.27 -14.97
CA PRO A 15 -7.26 5.69 -16.36
C PRO A 15 -5.80 5.81 -16.78
N GLN A 16 -5.41 5.11 -17.82
CA GLN A 16 -4.08 5.27 -18.38
C GLN A 16 -3.92 6.68 -18.95
N PRO A 17 -2.98 7.50 -18.48
CA PRO A 17 -1.73 7.58 -19.22
C PRO A 17 -0.50 7.86 -18.35
N PHE A 18 -0.40 7.32 -17.16
CA PHE A 18 0.77 7.56 -16.31
C PHE A 18 1.90 6.61 -16.66
N ARG A 19 3.03 7.14 -17.10
CA ARG A 19 4.29 6.43 -17.29
C ARG A 19 5.16 6.49 -16.02
N ALA A 20 4.57 6.34 -14.86
CA ALA A 20 5.35 6.01 -13.68
C ALA A 20 5.67 4.52 -13.77
N PHE A 21 6.93 4.14 -13.76
CA PHE A 21 7.34 2.76 -13.80
C PHE A 21 7.90 2.36 -12.44
N ALA A 22 7.48 1.22 -11.94
CA ALA A 22 8.23 0.54 -10.91
C ALA A 22 9.54 0.03 -11.55
N VAL A 23 10.64 0.22 -10.89
CA VAL A 23 11.96 -0.17 -11.41
C VAL A 23 12.65 -1.09 -10.43
N ARG A 24 13.23 -2.17 -10.93
CA ARG A 24 14.12 -3.02 -10.17
C ARG A 24 15.49 -3.09 -10.84
N SER A 25 16.53 -3.26 -10.04
CA SER A 25 17.87 -3.60 -10.50
C SER A 25 18.41 -4.70 -9.61
N ASP A 26 18.82 -5.79 -10.18
CA ASP A 26 19.50 -6.87 -9.47
C ASP A 26 21.01 -6.70 -9.50
N GLU A 27 21.52 -5.86 -10.43
CA GLU A 27 22.90 -5.43 -10.46
C GLU A 27 22.99 -3.91 -10.64
N PRO A 28 23.80 -3.23 -9.79
CA PRO A 28 23.81 -1.77 -9.75
C PRO A 28 24.40 -1.08 -10.96
N GLN A 29 24.88 -1.78 -11.96
CA GLN A 29 25.75 -1.13 -12.93
C GLN A 29 25.22 -1.01 -14.34
N HIS A 30 24.40 -1.89 -14.88
CA HIS A 30 24.20 -1.89 -16.33
C HIS A 30 22.82 -2.25 -16.87
N ALA A 31 21.95 -2.87 -16.13
CA ALA A 31 20.63 -3.25 -16.62
C ALA A 31 19.56 -3.03 -15.56
N TYR A 32 18.44 -2.47 -15.97
CA TYR A 32 17.28 -2.30 -15.12
C TYR A 32 16.11 -2.98 -15.77
N ASP A 33 15.28 -3.59 -14.94
CA ASP A 33 13.96 -4.00 -15.36
C ASP A 33 12.94 -2.96 -14.90
N ALA A 34 12.03 -2.61 -15.76
CA ALA A 34 10.97 -1.67 -15.48
C ALA A 34 9.62 -2.29 -15.85
N ARG A 35 8.57 -1.92 -15.15
CA ARG A 35 7.20 -2.25 -15.49
C ARG A 35 6.30 -1.05 -15.35
N ALA A 36 5.16 -1.08 -16.04
CA ALA A 36 4.07 -0.18 -15.72
C ALA A 36 3.53 -0.48 -14.32
N PRO A 37 3.05 0.52 -13.58
CA PRO A 37 2.32 0.30 -12.35
C PRO A 37 1.10 -0.58 -12.60
N TYR A 38 0.74 -1.39 -11.60
CA TYR A 38 -0.52 -2.11 -11.63
C TYR A 38 -1.68 -1.12 -11.47
N GLY A 39 -2.45 -0.95 -12.53
CA GLY A 39 -3.45 0.10 -12.63
C GLY A 39 -4.79 -0.23 -11.97
N GLN A 40 -4.84 -1.08 -10.95
CA GLN A 40 -6.08 -1.43 -10.26
C GLN A 40 -5.91 -1.27 -8.76
N VAL A 41 -6.95 -0.76 -8.10
CA VAL A 41 -7.11 -0.75 -6.65
C VAL A 41 -8.29 -1.65 -6.32
N HIS A 42 -8.08 -2.64 -5.48
CA HIS A 42 -9.14 -3.51 -5.00
C HIS A 42 -9.55 -3.08 -3.61
N LEU A 43 -10.85 -2.95 -3.40
CA LEU A 43 -11.46 -2.75 -2.08
C LEU A 43 -12.31 -3.97 -1.76
N VAL A 44 -11.96 -4.67 -0.69
CA VAL A 44 -12.69 -5.85 -0.22
C VAL A 44 -13.12 -5.61 1.22
N ARG A 45 -14.38 -5.84 1.54
CA ARG A 45 -14.85 -5.74 2.92
C ARG A 45 -14.70 -7.07 3.65
N LEU A 46 -13.90 -7.05 4.73
CA LEU A 46 -13.78 -8.14 5.68
C LEU A 46 -14.79 -7.95 6.82
N ALA A 47 -15.65 -8.93 7.04
CA ALA A 47 -16.50 -8.95 8.22
C ALA A 47 -15.78 -9.69 9.36
N PHE A 48 -15.56 -9.00 10.48
CA PHE A 48 -15.06 -9.63 11.70
C PHE A 48 -16.16 -10.49 12.33
N ALA A 49 -15.79 -11.61 12.93
CA ALA A 49 -16.73 -12.50 13.61
C ALA A 49 -17.34 -11.86 14.86
N ASP A 50 -16.61 -10.95 15.50
CA ASP A 50 -17.04 -10.17 16.65
C ASP A 50 -16.64 -8.70 16.49
N VAL A 51 -17.54 -7.79 16.83
CA VAL A 51 -17.29 -6.34 16.80
C VAL A 51 -16.11 -5.91 17.69
N GLY A 52 -15.80 -6.67 18.75
CA GLY A 52 -14.65 -6.42 19.60
C GLY A 52 -13.31 -6.79 18.97
N SER A 53 -13.29 -7.63 17.93
CA SER A 53 -12.04 -8.14 17.33
C SER A 53 -11.23 -7.04 16.67
N ALA A 54 -11.84 -6.20 15.86
CA ALA A 54 -11.16 -5.07 15.23
C ALA A 54 -10.62 -4.08 16.26
N ALA A 55 -11.43 -3.74 17.27
CA ALA A 55 -11.04 -2.85 18.36
C ALA A 55 -9.89 -3.44 19.19
N GLY A 56 -9.90 -4.74 19.48
CA GLY A 56 -8.81 -5.45 20.16
C GLY A 56 -7.51 -5.41 19.38
N LEU A 57 -7.57 -5.67 18.08
CA LEU A 57 -6.42 -5.59 17.17
C LEU A 57 -5.89 -4.15 17.09
N ALA A 58 -6.77 -3.16 16.98
CA ALA A 58 -6.37 -1.76 16.93
C ALA A 58 -5.73 -1.31 18.25
N ALA A 59 -6.28 -1.67 19.39
CA ALA A 59 -5.69 -1.38 20.70
C ALA A 59 -4.30 -2.01 20.86
N HIS A 60 -4.14 -3.26 20.42
CA HIS A 60 -2.86 -3.94 20.42
C HIS A 60 -1.85 -3.24 19.49
N GLY A 61 -2.28 -2.81 18.30
CA GLY A 61 -1.46 -2.04 17.37
C GLY A 61 -1.00 -0.71 17.97
N ARG A 62 -1.91 0.06 18.56
CA ARG A 62 -1.58 1.33 19.24
C ARG A 62 -0.57 1.17 20.36
N ALA A 63 -0.63 0.07 21.10
CA ALA A 63 0.34 -0.22 22.16
C ALA A 63 1.74 -0.53 21.62
N ARG A 64 1.85 -0.98 20.37
CA ARG A 64 3.13 -1.36 19.74
C ARG A 64 3.78 -0.22 18.98
N VAL A 65 3.00 0.62 18.33
CA VAL A 65 3.53 1.81 17.62
C VAL A 65 3.78 2.94 18.60
N ARG A 66 4.78 3.75 18.30
CA ARG A 66 5.12 4.93 19.09
C ARG A 66 4.17 6.08 18.79
N SER A 67 4.45 7.21 19.35
CA SER A 67 3.74 8.44 18.99
C SER A 67 4.07 8.81 17.56
N VAL A 68 3.03 8.95 16.74
CA VAL A 68 3.14 9.28 15.32
C VAL A 68 2.71 10.73 15.14
N ALA A 69 3.48 11.51 14.40
CA ALA A 69 3.12 12.85 13.98
C ALA A 69 2.81 12.88 12.49
N PHE A 70 1.87 13.73 12.08
CA PHE A 70 1.64 13.93 10.65
C PHE A 70 2.88 14.56 9.98
N PRO A 71 3.29 14.12 8.78
CA PRO A 71 2.70 13.08 7.91
C PRO A 71 3.32 11.69 8.13
N ASP A 72 3.89 11.42 9.27
CA ASP A 72 4.65 10.22 9.53
C ASP A 72 3.76 8.97 9.60
N ILE A 73 4.36 7.87 9.18
CA ILE A 73 3.79 6.54 9.25
C ILE A 73 4.74 5.68 10.07
N GLU A 74 4.24 5.00 11.09
CA GLU A 74 5.01 4.06 11.86
C GLU A 74 4.54 2.63 11.65
N HIS A 75 5.50 1.73 11.54
CA HIS A 75 5.29 0.30 11.45
C HIS A 75 5.72 -0.38 12.76
N ALA A 76 5.01 -1.43 13.11
CA ALA A 76 5.40 -2.32 14.19
C ALA A 76 5.19 -3.77 13.79
N ASP A 77 6.26 -4.54 13.76
CA ASP A 77 6.20 -5.97 13.47
C ASP A 77 5.21 -6.67 14.42
N THR A 78 4.46 -7.60 13.87
CA THR A 78 3.57 -8.46 14.62
C THR A 78 3.62 -9.89 14.12
N THR A 79 3.06 -10.81 14.87
CA THR A 79 2.99 -12.22 14.48
C THR A 79 1.53 -12.70 14.49
N LEU A 80 1.25 -13.76 13.76
CA LEU A 80 -0.07 -14.41 13.81
C LEU A 80 -0.47 -14.81 15.23
N ARG A 81 0.51 -15.16 16.08
CA ARG A 81 0.27 -15.48 17.49
C ARG A 81 -0.17 -14.26 18.28
N ASP A 82 0.47 -13.10 18.05
CA ASP A 82 0.10 -11.85 18.71
C ASP A 82 -1.30 -11.42 18.29
N LEU A 83 -1.62 -11.54 17.00
CA LEU A 83 -2.95 -11.24 16.47
C LEU A 83 -4.04 -12.16 17.05
N ALA A 84 -3.76 -13.45 17.16
CA ALA A 84 -4.69 -14.40 17.78
C ALA A 84 -4.94 -14.09 19.28
N ALA A 85 -3.91 -13.58 19.96
CA ALA A 85 -4.06 -13.15 21.36
C ALA A 85 -4.87 -11.84 21.48
N ALA A 86 -4.72 -10.92 20.52
CA ALA A 86 -5.44 -9.64 20.50
C ALA A 86 -6.90 -9.79 20.06
N ALA A 87 -7.21 -10.79 19.24
CA ALA A 87 -8.55 -11.07 18.74
C ALA A 87 -8.90 -12.57 18.91
N PRO A 88 -9.14 -13.05 20.14
CA PRO A 88 -9.35 -14.46 20.40
C PRO A 88 -10.64 -15.01 19.76
N CYS A 89 -11.58 -14.14 19.40
CA CYS A 89 -12.78 -14.51 18.66
C CYS A 89 -12.56 -14.71 17.15
N GLU A 90 -11.36 -14.40 16.65
CA GLU A 90 -10.93 -14.58 15.26
C GLU A 90 -9.81 -15.64 15.18
N PRO A 91 -10.09 -16.91 15.47
CA PRO A 91 -9.04 -17.94 15.60
C PRO A 91 -8.29 -18.21 14.30
N ASP A 92 -8.83 -17.84 13.15
CA ASP A 92 -8.20 -17.94 11.82
C ASP A 92 -8.24 -16.60 11.07
N LEU A 93 -7.80 -15.53 11.72
CA LEU A 93 -7.73 -14.20 11.09
C LEU A 93 -6.91 -14.22 9.79
N ALA A 94 -5.79 -14.95 9.79
CA ALA A 94 -4.97 -15.10 8.59
C ALA A 94 -5.74 -15.75 7.43
N GLY A 95 -6.55 -16.75 7.72
CA GLY A 95 -7.43 -17.37 6.74
C GLY A 95 -8.51 -16.43 6.24
N SER A 96 -9.03 -15.59 7.11
CA SER A 96 -10.03 -14.57 6.76
C SER A 96 -9.45 -13.53 5.82
N ILE A 97 -8.27 -12.99 6.14
CA ILE A 97 -7.55 -12.05 5.28
C ILE A 97 -7.22 -12.71 3.94
N ALA A 98 -6.68 -13.94 3.96
CA ALA A 98 -6.36 -14.67 2.74
C ALA A 98 -7.59 -14.90 1.84
N ALA A 99 -8.75 -15.23 2.42
CA ALA A 99 -9.99 -15.40 1.68
C ALA A 99 -10.49 -14.06 1.09
N ALA A 100 -10.33 -12.96 1.81
CA ALA A 100 -10.63 -11.63 1.30
C ALA A 100 -9.67 -11.25 0.16
N LEU A 101 -8.36 -11.47 0.33
CA LEU A 101 -7.37 -11.24 -0.72
C LEU A 101 -7.62 -12.10 -1.97
N GLN A 102 -8.08 -13.34 -1.80
CA GLN A 102 -8.41 -14.23 -2.93
C GLN A 102 -9.46 -13.63 -3.87
N LEU A 103 -10.39 -12.83 -3.36
CA LEU A 103 -11.41 -12.17 -4.18
C LEU A 103 -10.81 -11.16 -5.17
N THR A 104 -9.60 -10.66 -4.92
CA THR A 104 -8.90 -9.78 -5.87
C THR A 104 -8.44 -10.53 -7.12
N GLY A 105 -8.27 -11.85 -7.03
CA GLY A 105 -7.76 -12.68 -8.12
C GLY A 105 -6.28 -12.50 -8.44
N VAL A 106 -5.56 -11.64 -7.72
CA VAL A 106 -4.16 -11.25 -8.00
C VAL A 106 -3.21 -12.45 -8.05
N LEU A 107 -3.34 -13.38 -7.09
CA LEU A 107 -2.53 -14.60 -7.02
C LEU A 107 -3.26 -15.82 -7.66
N GLY A 108 -4.30 -15.58 -8.45
CA GLY A 108 -5.14 -16.61 -9.00
C GLY A 108 -6.10 -17.23 -7.98
N ALA A 109 -6.56 -18.46 -8.21
CA ALA A 109 -7.56 -19.10 -7.37
C ALA A 109 -7.00 -19.90 -6.18
N ASP A 110 -5.69 -19.99 -6.03
CA ASP A 110 -5.05 -20.79 -4.99
C ASP A 110 -5.07 -20.05 -3.62
N LEU A 111 -6.00 -20.45 -2.76
CA LEU A 111 -6.09 -19.92 -1.39
C LEU A 111 -4.83 -20.19 -0.56
N ALA A 112 -4.10 -21.29 -0.83
CA ALA A 112 -2.87 -21.59 -0.09
C ALA A 112 -1.77 -20.55 -0.37
N ALA A 113 -1.69 -20.03 -1.59
CA ALA A 113 -0.78 -18.95 -1.93
C ALA A 113 -1.10 -17.67 -1.12
N TYR A 114 -2.37 -17.32 -0.98
CA TYR A 114 -2.77 -16.16 -0.15
C TYR A 114 -2.49 -16.38 1.33
N ARG A 115 -2.78 -17.57 1.86
CA ARG A 115 -2.46 -17.92 3.25
C ARG A 115 -0.95 -17.84 3.52
N SER A 116 -0.13 -18.34 2.61
CA SER A 116 1.32 -18.24 2.70
C SER A 116 1.79 -16.78 2.72
N THR A 117 1.23 -15.96 1.86
CA THR A 117 1.52 -14.52 1.79
C THR A 117 1.21 -13.84 3.12
N VAL A 118 0.02 -14.03 3.66
CA VAL A 118 -0.37 -13.44 4.96
C VAL A 118 0.53 -13.92 6.09
N ALA A 119 0.97 -15.20 6.06
CA ALA A 119 1.81 -15.76 7.10
C ALA A 119 3.27 -15.29 7.05
N THR A 120 3.72 -14.72 5.92
CA THR A 120 5.13 -14.38 5.72
C THR A 120 5.53 -13.10 6.45
N ARG A 121 4.69 -12.07 6.36
CA ARG A 121 4.95 -10.77 6.96
C ARG A 121 3.64 -10.04 7.21
N ILE A 122 3.44 -9.64 8.45
CA ILE A 122 2.32 -8.80 8.87
C ILE A 122 2.86 -7.74 9.80
N ASP A 123 2.50 -6.50 9.55
CA ASP A 123 2.88 -5.36 10.37
C ASP A 123 1.64 -4.58 10.78
N TYR A 124 1.67 -3.96 11.95
CA TYR A 124 0.80 -2.83 12.22
C TYR A 124 1.36 -1.59 11.55
N LEU A 125 0.48 -0.83 10.95
CA LEU A 125 0.75 0.50 10.46
C LEU A 125 -0.15 1.47 11.21
N ALA A 126 0.43 2.52 11.76
CA ALA A 126 -0.33 3.61 12.34
C ALA A 126 0.08 4.93 11.69
N SER A 127 -0.90 5.80 11.45
CA SER A 127 -0.64 7.12 10.91
C SER A 127 -1.67 8.14 11.43
N CYS A 128 -1.25 9.39 11.49
CA CYS A 128 -2.15 10.54 11.67
C CYS A 128 -2.45 11.19 10.31
N GLY A 129 -2.87 10.40 9.34
CA GLY A 129 -2.89 10.76 7.93
C GLY A 129 -1.56 10.47 7.27
N ALA A 130 -1.52 10.52 5.96
CA ALA A 130 -0.30 10.33 5.20
C ALA A 130 -0.25 11.32 4.05
N GLY A 131 0.81 12.10 3.98
CA GLY A 131 1.13 12.91 2.81
C GLY A 131 1.28 12.04 1.57
N PHE A 132 1.06 12.61 0.40
CA PHE A 132 1.20 11.86 -0.84
C PHE A 132 2.66 11.44 -1.05
N HIS A 133 2.85 10.16 -1.25
CA HIS A 133 4.14 9.52 -1.49
C HIS A 133 3.98 8.32 -2.42
N ASN A 134 5.08 7.78 -2.85
CA ASN A 134 5.16 6.44 -3.45
C ASN A 134 6.34 5.69 -2.83
N ASP A 135 6.25 4.38 -2.87
CA ASP A 135 7.26 3.48 -2.30
C ASP A 135 8.07 2.82 -3.41
N VAL A 136 8.66 3.64 -4.28
CA VAL A 136 9.50 3.15 -5.37
C VAL A 136 10.86 2.76 -4.84
N SER A 137 10.92 1.68 -4.09
CA SER A 137 12.16 1.03 -3.72
C SER A 137 12.29 -0.31 -4.44
N ARG A 138 13.49 -0.87 -4.44
CA ARG A 138 13.75 -2.20 -5.01
C ARG A 138 12.84 -3.27 -4.42
N HIS A 139 12.56 -3.20 -3.14
CA HIS A 139 11.70 -4.14 -2.45
C HIS A 139 10.23 -3.95 -2.83
N TRP A 140 9.73 -2.76 -2.71
CA TRP A 140 8.35 -2.39 -2.97
C TRP A 140 7.91 -2.56 -4.44
N SER A 141 8.84 -2.41 -5.36
CA SER A 141 8.55 -2.61 -6.78
C SER A 141 8.14 -4.03 -7.13
N ARG A 142 8.41 -5.00 -6.25
CA ARG A 142 8.08 -6.42 -6.46
C ARG A 142 6.81 -6.88 -5.77
N CYS A 143 6.14 -6.03 -5.03
CA CYS A 143 4.93 -6.38 -4.30
C CYS A 143 3.74 -5.52 -4.68
N LEU A 144 2.55 -6.04 -4.38
CA LEU A 144 1.38 -5.24 -4.10
C LEU A 144 1.21 -5.17 -2.58
N PHE A 145 0.75 -4.03 -2.10
CA PHE A 145 0.36 -3.88 -0.71
C PHE A 145 -1.07 -4.34 -0.50
N TRP A 146 -1.31 -4.99 0.65
CA TRP A 146 -2.63 -5.08 1.21
C TRP A 146 -2.65 -4.36 2.56
N VAL A 147 -3.73 -3.64 2.81
CA VAL A 147 -3.92 -2.82 4.01
C VAL A 147 -5.35 -3.05 4.52
N LEU A 148 -5.49 -3.60 5.72
CA LEU A 148 -6.78 -3.84 6.38
C LEU A 148 -7.00 -2.76 7.45
N ALA A 149 -8.05 -1.97 7.29
CA ALA A 149 -8.45 -0.94 8.24
C ALA A 149 -9.01 -1.59 9.52
N LEU A 150 -8.37 -1.32 10.66
CA LEU A 150 -8.78 -1.79 11.98
C LEU A 150 -9.53 -0.74 12.78
N ASP A 151 -9.02 0.48 12.73
CA ASP A 151 -9.62 1.64 13.37
C ASP A 151 -9.31 2.87 12.55
N VAL A 152 -10.32 3.34 11.87
CA VAL A 152 -10.25 4.49 10.98
C VAL A 152 -11.47 5.36 11.23
N ASP A 153 -11.26 6.66 11.27
CA ASP A 153 -12.30 7.65 11.52
C ASP A 153 -12.15 8.79 10.51
N ASP A 154 -13.19 8.95 9.70
CA ASP A 154 -13.31 10.04 8.73
C ASP A 154 -12.04 10.23 7.88
N VAL A 155 -11.61 9.16 7.25
CA VAL A 155 -10.40 9.13 6.42
C VAL A 155 -10.68 8.54 5.05
N GLU A 156 -10.04 9.09 4.04
CA GLU A 156 -10.07 8.62 2.67
C GLU A 156 -8.68 8.19 2.21
N PHE A 157 -8.64 7.06 1.54
CA PHE A 157 -7.48 6.66 0.74
C PHE A 157 -7.58 7.33 -0.62
N VAL A 158 -6.54 8.06 -1.00
CA VAL A 158 -6.52 8.83 -2.24
C VAL A 158 -5.31 8.44 -3.09
N MET A 159 -5.59 8.16 -4.37
CA MET A 159 -4.56 8.05 -5.41
C MET A 159 -4.84 9.13 -6.46
N PRO A 160 -4.21 10.30 -6.37
CA PRO A 160 -4.61 11.50 -7.11
C PRO A 160 -4.52 11.33 -8.63
N HIS A 161 -3.52 10.57 -9.10
CA HIS A 161 -3.33 10.32 -10.54
C HIS A 161 -4.19 9.18 -11.08
N ALA A 162 -4.81 8.44 -10.17
CA ALA A 162 -5.71 7.35 -10.49
C ALA A 162 -7.17 7.79 -10.53
N GLY A 163 -7.46 9.00 -10.03
CA GLY A 163 -8.82 9.44 -9.79
C GLY A 163 -9.54 8.58 -8.74
N VAL A 164 -8.77 7.92 -7.85
CA VAL A 164 -9.30 7.08 -6.79
C VAL A 164 -9.36 7.88 -5.51
N GLN A 165 -10.55 7.91 -4.90
CA GLN A 165 -10.81 8.50 -3.60
C GLN A 165 -11.84 7.60 -2.90
N LEU A 166 -11.42 6.92 -1.85
CA LEU A 166 -12.20 5.88 -1.17
C LEU A 166 -12.31 6.20 0.31
N ALA A 167 -13.53 6.50 0.76
CA ALA A 167 -13.79 6.56 2.19
C ALA A 167 -13.59 5.18 2.82
N LEU A 168 -12.77 5.12 3.86
CA LEU A 168 -12.43 3.88 4.53
C LEU A 168 -13.31 3.66 5.75
N ALA A 169 -13.66 2.40 5.97
CA ALA A 169 -14.31 1.95 7.17
C ALA A 169 -13.56 0.74 7.77
N THR A 170 -13.74 0.52 9.06
CA THR A 170 -13.20 -0.67 9.73
C THR A 170 -13.63 -1.95 9.00
N GLY A 171 -12.68 -2.82 8.71
CA GLY A 171 -12.85 -4.02 7.90
C GLY A 171 -12.59 -3.84 6.41
N ASP A 172 -12.37 -2.62 5.92
CA ASP A 172 -11.96 -2.42 4.54
C ASP A 172 -10.53 -2.88 4.34
N LEU A 173 -10.34 -3.75 3.36
CA LEU A 173 -9.06 -4.27 2.92
C LEU A 173 -8.79 -3.74 1.53
N LEU A 174 -7.75 -2.93 1.42
CA LEU A 174 -7.25 -2.39 0.15
C LEU A 174 -6.13 -3.28 -0.38
N VAL A 175 -6.08 -3.41 -1.72
CA VAL A 175 -4.91 -3.95 -2.43
C VAL A 175 -4.55 -3.01 -3.56
N PHE A 176 -3.30 -2.54 -3.59
CA PHE A 176 -2.84 -1.57 -4.58
C PHE A 176 -1.33 -1.70 -4.84
N ASP A 177 -0.88 -1.06 -5.89
CA ASP A 177 0.56 -0.95 -6.23
C ASP A 177 1.17 0.24 -5.48
N PRO A 178 2.06 0.02 -4.51
CA PRO A 178 2.67 1.09 -3.72
C PRO A 178 3.64 1.95 -4.53
N SER A 179 3.95 1.59 -5.77
CA SER A 179 4.73 2.43 -6.67
C SER A 179 3.96 3.66 -7.19
N MET A 180 2.65 3.67 -7.04
CA MET A 180 1.81 4.81 -7.40
C MET A 180 1.67 5.78 -6.21
N ALA A 181 1.56 7.08 -6.52
CA ALA A 181 1.28 8.07 -5.49
C ALA A 181 -0.03 7.79 -4.77
N HIS A 182 0.05 7.72 -3.45
CA HIS A 182 -1.09 7.50 -2.59
C HIS A 182 -0.93 8.25 -1.26
N GLY A 183 -2.04 8.44 -0.56
CA GLY A 183 -2.06 9.13 0.71
C GLY A 183 -3.37 8.88 1.46
N LEU A 184 -3.40 9.33 2.72
CA LEU A 184 -4.59 9.31 3.58
C LEU A 184 -5.00 10.74 3.88
N CYS A 185 -6.22 11.11 3.53
CA CYS A 185 -6.74 12.47 3.63
C CYS A 185 -8.03 12.49 4.44
N ARG A 186 -8.41 13.66 4.97
CA ARG A 186 -9.75 13.88 5.48
C ARG A 186 -10.69 14.26 4.33
N PRO A 187 -11.95 13.80 4.31
CA PRO A 187 -12.90 14.10 3.24
C PRO A 187 -13.12 15.60 3.01
N HIS A 188 -13.13 16.39 4.09
CA HIS A 188 -13.35 17.84 4.01
C HIS A 188 -12.15 18.63 3.46
N ASP A 189 -11.00 18.01 3.30
CA ASP A 189 -9.80 18.64 2.74
C ASP A 189 -9.75 18.55 1.20
N GLY A 190 -10.79 18.03 0.58
CA GLY A 190 -10.90 17.97 -0.88
C GLY A 190 -9.82 17.08 -1.53
N GLY A 191 -9.43 16.01 -0.86
CA GLY A 191 -8.39 15.08 -1.33
C GLY A 191 -6.97 15.60 -1.12
N GLN A 192 -6.78 16.58 -0.24
CA GLN A 192 -5.45 17.08 0.14
C GLN A 192 -5.03 16.54 1.51
N ALA A 193 -3.77 16.15 1.64
CA ALA A 193 -3.20 15.78 2.91
C ALA A 193 -2.86 17.04 3.72
N VAL A 194 -3.69 17.40 4.69
CA VAL A 194 -3.54 18.62 5.50
C VAL A 194 -3.23 18.26 6.95
N ALA A 195 -2.03 18.61 7.41
CA ALA A 195 -1.56 18.28 8.75
C ALA A 195 -2.53 18.73 9.87
N ALA A 196 -3.11 19.93 9.73
CA ALA A 196 -4.02 20.49 10.73
C ALA A 196 -5.27 19.62 10.94
N SER A 197 -5.73 18.89 9.91
CA SER A 197 -6.91 18.05 9.99
C SER A 197 -6.69 16.78 10.80
N PHE A 198 -5.43 16.37 11.00
CA PHE A 198 -5.06 15.19 11.76
C PHE A 198 -4.41 15.53 13.12
N ALA A 199 -3.99 16.79 13.31
CA ALA A 199 -3.31 17.23 14.53
C ALA A 199 -4.26 17.72 15.63
N ALA A 200 -5.53 17.90 15.34
CA ALA A 200 -6.48 18.62 16.20
C ALA A 200 -7.25 17.69 17.16
N GLY A 201 -6.65 16.67 17.71
CA GLY A 201 -7.38 15.82 18.64
C GLY A 201 -6.52 14.82 19.38
N ASP A 202 -7.05 14.33 20.48
CA ASP A 202 -6.46 13.22 21.23
C ASP A 202 -6.57 11.94 20.41
N ASP A 203 -5.45 11.38 20.00
CA ASP A 203 -5.34 10.10 19.33
C ASP A 203 -6.06 9.98 17.95
N CYS A 204 -5.69 10.86 17.04
CA CYS A 204 -6.17 10.81 15.64
C CYS A 204 -5.55 9.67 14.80
N ARG A 205 -4.82 8.76 15.41
CA ARG A 205 -4.10 7.69 14.72
C ARG A 205 -5.05 6.69 14.10
N GLN A 206 -4.94 6.56 12.78
CA GLN A 206 -5.56 5.47 12.06
C GLN A 206 -4.71 4.22 12.26
N VAL A 207 -5.33 3.05 12.43
CA VAL A 207 -4.62 1.79 12.68
C VAL A 207 -5.02 0.77 11.63
N PHE A 208 -4.01 0.16 11.04
CA PHE A 208 -4.16 -0.84 9.99
C PHE A 208 -3.32 -2.08 10.33
N LEU A 209 -3.71 -3.22 9.75
CA LEU A 209 -2.79 -4.31 9.46
C LEU A 209 -2.39 -4.23 8.01
N THR A 210 -1.12 -4.50 7.73
CA THR A 210 -0.58 -4.43 6.38
C THR A 210 0.33 -5.60 6.10
N GLY A 211 0.50 -5.90 4.84
CA GLY A 211 1.47 -6.88 4.37
C GLY A 211 1.72 -6.73 2.88
N GLU A 212 2.65 -7.54 2.41
CA GLU A 212 3.13 -7.48 1.05
C GLU A 212 2.79 -8.76 0.31
N MET A 213 2.24 -8.64 -0.88
CA MET A 213 2.11 -9.76 -1.82
C MET A 213 3.27 -9.69 -2.81
N LEU A 214 4.33 -10.46 -2.54
CA LEU A 214 5.46 -10.59 -3.47
C LEU A 214 5.02 -11.36 -4.70
N LEU A 215 5.13 -10.75 -5.86
CA LEU A 215 4.72 -11.32 -7.13
C LEU A 215 5.92 -11.77 -7.94
N THR A 216 5.79 -12.94 -8.55
CA THR A 216 6.72 -13.43 -9.56
C THR A 216 6.56 -12.67 -10.87
N ASP A 217 7.57 -12.74 -11.74
CA ASP A 217 7.52 -12.13 -13.06
C ASP A 217 6.34 -12.66 -13.90
N ALA A 218 6.00 -13.94 -13.76
CA ALA A 218 4.86 -14.54 -14.44
C ALA A 218 3.53 -13.96 -13.93
N GLN A 219 3.40 -13.71 -12.61
CA GLN A 219 2.22 -13.07 -12.04
C GLN A 219 2.11 -11.61 -12.48
N TRP A 220 3.20 -10.85 -12.47
CA TRP A 220 3.20 -9.49 -13.02
C TRP A 220 2.77 -9.46 -14.49
N ALA A 221 3.26 -10.41 -15.30
CA ALA A 221 2.87 -10.52 -16.70
C ALA A 221 1.37 -10.84 -16.85
N ALA A 222 0.84 -11.74 -16.02
CA ALA A 222 -0.58 -12.09 -16.02
C ALA A 222 -1.48 -10.90 -15.62
N LEU A 223 -0.97 -10.00 -14.77
CA LEU A 223 -1.65 -8.76 -14.39
C LEU A 223 -1.51 -7.63 -15.42
N GLY A 224 -0.84 -7.89 -16.55
CA GLY A 224 -0.63 -6.89 -17.60
C GLY A 224 0.51 -5.91 -17.30
N ALA A 225 1.34 -6.18 -16.32
CA ALA A 225 2.49 -5.36 -15.92
C ALA A 225 3.82 -6.13 -15.97
N PRO A 226 4.22 -6.68 -17.14
CA PRO A 226 5.43 -7.48 -17.25
C PRO A 226 6.67 -6.62 -17.02
N TRP A 227 7.71 -7.23 -16.47
CA TRP A 227 9.02 -6.62 -16.42
C TRP A 227 9.65 -6.58 -17.80
N LEU A 228 10.18 -5.41 -18.15
CA LEU A 228 10.87 -5.16 -19.41
C LEU A 228 12.33 -4.80 -19.12
N PRO A 229 13.31 -5.49 -19.72
CA PRO A 229 14.70 -5.14 -19.53
C PRO A 229 14.99 -3.77 -20.17
N VAL A 230 15.65 -2.90 -19.41
CA VAL A 230 16.03 -1.57 -19.86
C VAL A 230 17.53 -1.39 -19.72
N GLN A 231 18.23 -1.25 -20.84
CA GLN A 231 19.65 -0.94 -20.82
C GLN A 231 19.87 0.55 -20.54
N ALA A 232 20.56 0.85 -19.46
CA ALA A 232 20.66 2.19 -18.89
C ALA A 232 21.33 3.24 -19.81
N HIS A 233 22.08 2.84 -20.82
CA HIS A 233 22.90 3.74 -21.62
C HIS A 233 22.44 3.98 -23.06
N GLU A 234 21.67 3.09 -23.65
CA GLU A 234 21.37 3.15 -25.08
C GLU A 234 19.96 3.61 -25.44
N GLN A 235 19.05 3.66 -24.48
CA GLN A 235 17.64 3.94 -24.78
C GLN A 235 17.13 5.28 -24.24
N ARG A 236 17.99 6.28 -24.16
CA ARG A 236 17.59 7.64 -23.72
C ARG A 236 16.47 8.30 -24.55
N GLY A 237 16.04 7.69 -25.62
CA GLY A 237 14.99 8.23 -26.48
C GLY A 237 13.70 7.40 -26.58
N ALA A 238 13.68 6.15 -26.10
CA ALA A 238 12.56 5.25 -26.38
C ALA A 238 11.66 4.94 -25.18
N LEU A 239 12.18 5.01 -23.96
CA LEU A 239 11.42 4.84 -22.73
C LEU A 239 11.80 5.94 -21.76
N ASP A 240 10.96 6.94 -21.63
CA ASP A 240 11.08 7.93 -20.57
C ASP A 240 10.76 7.25 -19.23
N LEU A 241 11.77 6.59 -18.66
CA LEU A 241 11.71 6.08 -17.31
C LEU A 241 11.76 7.27 -16.35
N MET A 242 10.59 7.78 -16.06
CA MET A 242 10.45 8.96 -15.23
C MET A 242 9.77 8.55 -13.92
N VAL A 243 10.33 8.96 -12.81
CA VAL A 243 9.67 8.93 -11.51
C VAL A 243 9.01 10.27 -11.30
N ALA A 244 7.73 10.24 -10.99
CA ALA A 244 7.01 11.46 -10.66
C ALA A 244 7.42 11.93 -9.25
N GLU A 245 7.75 13.21 -9.12
CA GLU A 245 7.89 13.90 -7.85
C GLU A 245 6.57 14.58 -7.53
N PHE A 246 6.08 14.38 -6.31
CA PHE A 246 4.77 14.85 -5.89
C PHE A 246 4.89 15.94 -4.84
N ASP A 247 3.93 16.84 -4.85
CA ASP A 247 3.62 17.66 -3.69
C ASP A 247 2.96 16.77 -2.62
N ALA A 248 3.57 16.69 -1.46
CA ALA A 248 3.09 15.80 -0.40
C ALA A 248 1.69 16.17 0.13
N ARG A 249 1.25 17.40 -0.09
CA ARG A 249 -0.05 17.89 0.36
C ARG A 249 -1.16 17.65 -0.67
N SER A 250 -0.90 17.94 -1.92
CA SER A 250 -1.91 17.90 -2.98
C SER A 250 -1.82 16.66 -3.86
N GLY A 251 -0.72 15.92 -3.78
CA GLY A 251 -0.40 14.84 -4.69
C GLY A 251 -0.16 15.30 -6.13
N ALA A 252 -0.12 16.62 -6.35
CA ALA A 252 0.15 17.16 -7.68
C ALA A 252 1.57 16.82 -8.11
N ILE A 253 1.73 16.45 -9.38
CA ILE A 253 3.06 16.25 -9.94
C ILE A 253 3.77 17.59 -10.00
N GLN A 254 4.87 17.70 -9.27
CA GLN A 254 5.77 18.87 -9.30
C GLN A 254 6.82 18.74 -10.38
N GLY A 255 7.18 17.53 -10.75
CA GLY A 255 8.19 17.27 -11.75
C GLY A 255 8.27 15.79 -12.11
N LEU A 256 9.08 15.54 -13.14
CA LEU A 256 9.45 14.19 -13.54
C LEU A 256 10.96 14.08 -13.44
N ARG A 257 11.45 13.17 -12.63
CA ARG A 257 12.86 12.89 -12.51
C ARG A 257 13.25 11.68 -13.34
N SER A 258 14.25 11.84 -14.20
CA SER A 258 14.78 10.71 -14.95
C SER A 258 15.42 9.69 -14.00
N MET A 259 15.02 8.44 -14.11
CA MET A 259 15.60 7.33 -13.35
C MET A 259 17.12 7.22 -13.56
N GLY A 260 17.63 7.54 -14.73
CA GLY A 260 19.07 7.57 -15.00
C GLY A 260 19.88 8.49 -14.08
N ASN A 261 19.24 9.52 -13.49
CA ASN A 261 19.87 10.39 -12.50
C ASN A 261 19.72 9.88 -11.07
N CYS A 262 18.66 9.14 -10.78
CA CYS A 262 18.43 8.54 -9.47
C CYS A 262 19.44 7.44 -9.16
N MET A 263 19.85 6.71 -10.18
CA MET A 263 20.74 5.57 -10.06
C MET A 263 22.22 5.91 -9.99
N LYS A 264 22.59 7.13 -10.35
CA LYS A 264 23.97 7.64 -10.16
C LYS A 264 24.28 7.98 -8.70
N ARG A 265 23.27 8.10 -7.85
CA ARG A 265 23.44 8.30 -6.42
C ARG A 265 23.05 6.99 -5.74
N SER A 266 24.05 6.24 -5.28
CA SER A 266 23.92 4.98 -4.52
C SER A 266 23.14 5.10 -3.19
N THR A 267 22.45 6.17 -2.97
CA THR A 267 21.63 6.47 -1.81
C THR A 267 20.42 7.28 -2.24
N CYS A 268 19.50 6.66 -2.96
CA CYS A 268 18.14 7.17 -2.96
C CYS A 268 17.40 6.57 -1.77
N HIS A 269 17.83 6.90 -0.56
CA HIS A 269 16.90 7.09 0.51
C HIS A 269 16.09 8.33 0.11
N VAL A 270 14.83 8.14 -0.13
CA VAL A 270 13.87 9.23 -0.02
C VAL A 270 13.70 9.44 1.48
N GLU A 271 14.74 10.00 2.12
CA GLU A 271 14.53 10.71 3.36
C GLU A 271 13.63 11.87 3.01
N GLY A 272 12.44 11.87 3.58
CA GLY A 272 11.56 13.02 3.54
C GLY A 272 12.37 14.25 3.91
N ALA A 273 12.51 15.17 2.99
CA ALA A 273 13.04 16.48 3.30
C ALA A 273 12.07 17.13 4.27
N VAL A 274 12.41 17.02 5.57
CA VAL A 274 11.90 17.91 6.60
C VAL A 274 12.58 19.25 6.35
N GLY A 275 11.81 20.17 5.86
CA GLY A 275 12.17 21.57 5.72
C GLY A 275 10.98 22.42 6.12
#